data_18b9991a96d18adf98eeb48cc826c3b9
#
_entry.id   18b9991a96d18adf98eeb48cc826c3b9
#
_cell.length_a   1.000
_cell.length_b   1.000
_cell.length_c   1.000
_cell.angle_alpha   90.00
_cell.angle_beta   90.00
_cell.angle_gamma   90.00
#
_symmetry.space_group_name_H-M   'P 1'
#
loop_
_entity.id
_entity.type
_entity.pdbx_description
1 polymer ?
#
loop_
_entity_poly.entity_id
_entity_poly.type
_entity_poly.pdbx_seq_one_letter_code
_entity_poly.pdbx_strand_id
1 'polypeptide(L)'
;METIKIKQANGSEKTVILPVRGMVGTLHVGSDRYVVCCKAVISNKKVRLMNIYDITEDNKDQYIYEKNGVEYLTDEAFNKFMRDGELYSLRKNGTWREVGIPTRESCCIVTFGYANPHLDPDF
;
A
#
# COMPACT_ATOMS: atom_id res chain seq x y z
N MET A 1 -8.84 -6.41 -11.25
CA MET A 1 -7.60 -5.79 -10.72
C MET A 1 -6.71 -5.41 -11.88
N GLU A 2 -6.31 -4.16 -11.93
CA GLU A 2 -5.41 -3.68 -12.96
C GLU A 2 -3.96 -3.85 -12.55
N THR A 3 -3.11 -4.22 -13.51
CA THR A 3 -1.68 -4.35 -13.31
C THR A 3 -0.94 -3.64 -14.44
N ILE A 4 0.31 -3.30 -14.17
CA ILE A 4 1.21 -2.74 -15.16
C ILE A 4 2.52 -3.52 -15.10
N LYS A 5 3.17 -3.69 -16.26
CA LYS A 5 4.49 -4.32 -16.33
C LYS A 5 5.57 -3.26 -16.44
N ILE A 6 6.57 -3.37 -15.60
CA ILE A 6 7.71 -2.42 -15.56
C ILE A 6 8.98 -3.19 -15.89
N LYS A 7 9.65 -2.73 -16.94
CA LYS A 7 10.91 -3.34 -17.38
C LYS A 7 12.03 -2.95 -16.42
N GLN A 8 12.75 -3.95 -15.93
CA GLN A 8 13.88 -3.76 -15.03
C GLN A 8 15.19 -3.60 -15.79
N ALA A 9 16.22 -3.10 -15.12
CA ALA A 9 17.54 -2.88 -15.71
C ALA A 9 18.15 -4.18 -16.27
N ASN A 10 17.84 -5.34 -15.68
CA ASN A 10 18.35 -6.63 -16.13
C ASN A 10 17.56 -7.23 -17.32
N GLY A 11 16.58 -6.47 -17.87
CA GLY A 11 15.76 -6.92 -18.97
C GLY A 11 14.51 -7.71 -18.57
N SER A 12 14.36 -8.11 -17.31
CA SER A 12 13.15 -8.78 -16.83
C SER A 12 12.02 -7.77 -16.68
N GLU A 13 10.78 -8.28 -16.57
CA GLU A 13 9.61 -7.45 -16.30
C GLU A 13 9.06 -7.76 -14.91
N LYS A 14 8.64 -6.71 -14.21
CA LYS A 14 7.96 -6.82 -12.92
C LYS A 14 6.51 -6.42 -13.10
N THR A 15 5.58 -7.27 -12.63
CA THR A 15 4.16 -6.95 -12.62
C THR A 15 3.80 -6.24 -11.32
N VAL A 16 3.19 -5.06 -11.44
CA VAL A 16 2.82 -4.23 -10.30
C VAL A 16 1.33 -3.99 -10.32
N ILE A 17 0.68 -4.12 -9.16
CA ILE A 17 -0.74 -3.83 -9.00
C ILE A 17 -0.94 -2.31 -9.02
N LEU A 18 -1.89 -1.86 -9.85
CA LEU A 18 -2.36 -0.48 -9.82
C LEU A 18 -3.52 -0.39 -8.83
N PRO A 19 -3.37 0.37 -7.73
CA PRO A 19 -4.41 0.42 -6.71
C PRO A 19 -5.62 1.20 -7.18
N VAL A 20 -6.77 0.89 -6.56
CA VAL A 20 -7.99 1.68 -6.68
C VAL A 20 -8.41 2.15 -5.30
N ARG A 21 -9.28 3.17 -5.25
CA ARG A 21 -9.80 3.69 -3.98
C ARG A 21 -10.38 2.56 -3.13
N GLY A 22 -10.00 2.51 -1.87
CA GLY A 22 -10.43 1.49 -0.92
C GLY A 22 -9.56 0.25 -0.86
N MET A 23 -8.69 0.03 -1.84
CA MET A 23 -7.76 -1.10 -1.83
C MET A 23 -6.73 -0.91 -0.72
N VAL A 24 -6.49 -1.97 0.05
CA VAL A 24 -5.47 -1.93 1.10
C VAL A 24 -4.12 -2.39 0.57
N GLY A 25 -3.11 -2.01 1.31
CA GLY A 25 -1.74 -2.44 1.09
C GLY A 25 -1.00 -2.55 2.40
N THR A 26 0.25 -2.92 2.31
CA THR A 26 1.15 -3.06 3.45
C THR A 26 2.33 -2.13 3.27
N LEU A 27 2.54 -1.27 4.27
CA LEU A 27 3.73 -0.41 4.36
C LEU A 27 4.79 -1.17 5.15
N HIS A 28 5.93 -1.39 4.52
CA HIS A 28 7.07 -2.10 5.12
C HIS A 28 8.07 -1.08 5.66
N VAL A 29 8.30 -1.09 6.97
CA VAL A 29 9.25 -0.21 7.66
C VAL A 29 10.16 -1.08 8.50
N GLY A 30 11.34 -1.43 7.97
CA GLY A 30 12.21 -2.40 8.62
C GLY A 30 11.49 -3.73 8.79
N SER A 31 11.44 -4.24 10.02
CA SER A 31 10.69 -5.47 10.35
C SER A 31 9.25 -5.22 10.74
N ASP A 32 8.82 -3.96 10.82
CA ASP A 32 7.43 -3.62 11.09
C ASP A 32 6.62 -3.50 9.81
N ARG A 33 5.31 -3.80 9.89
CA ARG A 33 4.38 -3.67 8.78
C ARG A 33 3.10 -3.01 9.26
N TYR A 34 2.63 -2.04 8.49
CA TYR A 34 1.43 -1.28 8.80
C TYR A 34 0.43 -1.36 7.66
N VAL A 35 -0.85 -1.21 7.98
CA VAL A 35 -1.91 -1.16 6.98
C VAL A 35 -1.96 0.22 6.36
N VAL A 36 -2.04 0.26 5.03
CA VAL A 36 -2.35 1.48 4.27
C VAL A 36 -3.57 1.23 3.39
N CYS A 37 -4.25 2.30 3.03
CA CYS A 37 -5.39 2.23 2.13
C CYS A 37 -5.29 3.33 1.09
N CYS A 38 -5.57 2.99 -0.16
CA CYS A 38 -5.63 3.97 -1.24
C CYS A 38 -6.85 4.87 -1.04
N LYS A 39 -6.60 6.13 -0.77
CA LYS A 39 -7.66 7.14 -0.61
C LYS A 39 -8.10 7.69 -1.96
N ALA A 40 -7.16 7.93 -2.85
CA ALA A 40 -7.43 8.51 -4.15
C ALA A 40 -6.35 8.12 -5.16
N VAL A 41 -6.76 7.89 -6.38
CA VAL A 41 -5.84 7.66 -7.50
C VAL A 41 -5.67 8.99 -8.24
N ILE A 42 -4.45 9.51 -8.25
CA ILE A 42 -4.13 10.77 -8.94
C ILE A 42 -3.81 10.48 -10.41
N SER A 43 -3.01 9.45 -10.65
CA SER A 43 -2.67 8.95 -11.99
C SER A 43 -2.28 7.48 -11.88
N ASN A 44 -1.94 6.85 -13.00
CA ASN A 44 -1.48 5.45 -12.97
C ASN A 44 -0.14 5.25 -12.28
N LYS A 45 0.52 6.33 -11.87
CA LYS A 45 1.83 6.28 -11.17
C LYS A 45 1.85 7.11 -9.89
N LYS A 46 0.72 7.64 -9.46
CA LYS A 46 0.64 8.46 -8.25
C LYS A 46 -0.68 8.26 -7.55
N VAL A 47 -0.62 8.00 -6.25
CA VAL A 47 -1.80 7.78 -5.41
C VAL A 47 -1.63 8.51 -4.08
N ARG A 48 -2.75 8.73 -3.41
CA ARG A 48 -2.76 9.21 -2.03
C ARG A 48 -3.12 8.05 -1.12
N LEU A 49 -2.26 7.80 -0.13
CA LEU A 49 -2.43 6.69 0.81
C LEU A 49 -2.71 7.20 2.21
N MET A 50 -3.60 6.53 2.91
CA MET A 50 -3.83 6.72 4.34
C MET A 50 -3.11 5.61 5.10
N ASN A 51 -2.29 5.99 6.11
CA ASN A 51 -1.72 5.02 7.03
C ASN A 51 -2.72 4.76 8.15
N ILE A 52 -3.09 3.50 8.35
CA ILE A 52 -4.12 3.14 9.32
C ILE A 52 -3.48 2.27 10.41
N TYR A 53 -2.83 2.91 11.36
CA TYR A 53 -2.18 2.22 12.48
C TYR A 53 -3.17 1.55 13.43
N ASP A 54 -4.44 1.95 13.38
CA ASP A 54 -5.51 1.39 14.20
C ASP A 54 -5.85 -0.05 13.81
N ILE A 55 -5.52 -0.47 12.58
CA ILE A 55 -5.76 -1.83 12.12
C ILE A 55 -4.51 -2.67 12.38
N THR A 56 -4.69 -3.74 13.19
CA THR A 56 -3.63 -4.64 13.63
C THR A 56 -3.95 -6.07 13.21
N GLU A 57 -3.05 -7.00 13.53
CA GLU A 57 -3.28 -8.43 13.30
C GLU A 57 -4.57 -8.91 14.00
N ASP A 58 -4.88 -8.34 15.16
CA ASP A 58 -6.00 -8.79 16.00
C ASP A 58 -7.36 -8.33 15.47
N ASN A 59 -7.44 -7.15 14.84
CA ASN A 59 -8.73 -6.57 14.42
C ASN A 59 -8.90 -6.45 12.92
N LYS A 60 -7.94 -6.93 12.14
CA LYS A 60 -7.95 -6.84 10.68
C LYS A 60 -9.27 -7.32 10.07
N ASP A 61 -9.79 -8.45 10.52
CA ASP A 61 -10.98 -9.07 9.94
C ASP A 61 -12.25 -8.26 10.15
N GLN A 62 -12.24 -7.31 11.10
CA GLN A 62 -13.39 -6.44 11.34
C GLN A 62 -13.53 -5.33 10.29
N TYR A 63 -12.43 -4.97 9.61
CA TYR A 63 -12.38 -3.78 8.78
C TYR A 63 -12.01 -4.05 7.32
N ILE A 64 -11.54 -5.25 7.02
CA ILE A 64 -11.02 -5.61 5.70
C ILE A 64 -11.76 -6.83 5.17
N TYR A 65 -12.16 -6.76 3.90
CA TYR A 65 -12.77 -7.90 3.20
C TYR A 65 -11.97 -8.23 1.94
N GLU A 66 -12.08 -9.46 1.49
CA GLU A 66 -11.41 -9.94 0.29
C GLU A 66 -12.42 -10.09 -0.85
N LYS A 67 -12.00 -9.69 -2.04
CA LYS A 67 -12.77 -9.91 -3.26
C LYS A 67 -11.80 -10.28 -4.38
N ASN A 68 -11.96 -11.48 -4.94
CA ASN A 68 -11.13 -11.99 -6.04
C ASN A 68 -9.62 -11.97 -5.71
N GLY A 69 -9.27 -12.32 -4.48
CA GLY A 69 -7.87 -12.38 -4.05
C GLY A 69 -7.25 -11.05 -3.67
N VAL A 70 -8.04 -9.98 -3.67
CA VAL A 70 -7.58 -8.63 -3.33
C VAL A 70 -8.34 -8.12 -2.12
N GLU A 71 -7.65 -7.48 -1.19
CA GLU A 71 -8.25 -6.97 0.05
C GLU A 71 -8.59 -5.49 -0.05
N TYR A 72 -9.71 -5.13 0.56
CA TYR A 72 -10.24 -3.76 0.58
C TYR A 72 -10.73 -3.41 1.97
N LEU A 73 -10.71 -2.11 2.31
CA LEU A 73 -11.44 -1.64 3.48
C LEU A 73 -12.94 -1.71 3.21
N THR A 74 -13.71 -2.08 4.24
CA THR A 74 -15.17 -1.90 4.18
C THR A 74 -15.47 -0.39 4.07
N ASP A 75 -16.63 -0.03 3.53
CA ASP A 75 -17.03 1.37 3.43
C ASP A 75 -17.08 2.04 4.81
N GLU A 76 -17.57 1.29 5.79
CA GLU A 76 -17.63 1.75 7.19
C GLU A 76 -16.24 2.06 7.73
N ALA A 77 -15.28 1.17 7.52
CA ALA A 77 -13.89 1.37 7.96
C ALA A 77 -13.22 2.53 7.21
N PHE A 78 -13.49 2.65 5.91
CA PHE A 78 -12.94 3.74 5.11
C PHE A 78 -13.38 5.09 5.68
N ASN A 79 -14.65 5.22 6.02
CA ASN A 79 -15.17 6.46 6.62
C ASN A 79 -14.65 6.69 8.03
N LYS A 80 -14.58 5.63 8.83
CA LYS A 80 -14.13 5.70 10.23
C LYS A 80 -12.67 6.16 10.34
N PHE A 81 -11.80 5.66 9.46
CA PHE A 81 -10.37 5.91 9.55
C PHE A 81 -9.88 6.96 8.55
N MET A 82 -10.79 7.67 7.89
CA MET A 82 -10.40 8.66 6.89
C MET A 82 -9.48 9.73 7.47
N ARG A 83 -8.42 10.04 6.74
CA ARG A 83 -7.43 11.07 7.06
C ARG A 83 -6.83 11.60 5.75
N ASP A 84 -6.03 12.66 5.86
CA ASP A 84 -5.46 13.31 4.66
C ASP A 84 -4.57 12.37 3.86
N GLY A 85 -3.68 11.68 4.54
CA GLY A 85 -2.75 10.78 3.88
C GLY A 85 -1.60 11.48 3.18
N GLU A 86 -0.75 10.67 2.53
CA GLU A 86 0.46 11.13 1.86
C GLU A 86 0.47 10.69 0.41
N LEU A 87 1.17 11.44 -0.45
CA LEU A 87 1.33 11.08 -1.85
C LEU A 87 2.44 10.05 -2.02
N TYR A 88 2.14 8.99 -2.77
CA TYR A 88 3.10 7.96 -3.14
C TYR A 88 3.17 7.86 -4.66
N SER A 89 4.36 7.57 -5.18
CA SER A 89 4.57 7.41 -6.62
C SER A 89 5.19 6.06 -6.93
N LEU A 90 4.84 5.55 -8.12
CA LEU A 90 5.41 4.31 -8.64
C LEU A 90 6.75 4.65 -9.29
N ARG A 91 7.82 4.05 -8.79
CA ARG A 91 9.19 4.28 -9.25
C ARG A 91 9.57 3.31 -10.38
N LYS A 92 10.67 3.61 -11.06
CA LYS A 92 11.15 2.82 -12.20
C LYS A 92 11.47 1.37 -11.83
N ASN A 93 11.84 1.13 -10.57
CA ASN A 93 12.12 -0.23 -10.08
C ASN A 93 10.85 -0.99 -9.67
N GLY A 94 9.67 -0.44 -9.91
CA GLY A 94 8.41 -1.10 -9.61
C GLY A 94 7.94 -1.00 -8.16
N THR A 95 8.56 -0.12 -7.35
CA THR A 95 8.15 0.07 -5.97
C THR A 95 7.36 1.36 -5.80
N TRP A 96 6.38 1.33 -4.90
CA TRP A 96 5.63 2.53 -4.50
C TRP A 96 6.32 3.17 -3.30
N ARG A 97 6.67 4.43 -3.43
CA ARG A 97 7.39 5.18 -2.38
C ARG A 97 6.83 6.59 -2.26
N GLU A 98 6.98 7.16 -1.07
CA GLU A 98 6.49 8.51 -0.79
C GLU A 98 7.12 9.55 -1.74
N VAL A 99 6.28 10.47 -2.23
CA VAL A 99 6.72 11.55 -3.12
C VAL A 99 7.67 12.49 -2.38
N GLY A 100 8.76 12.88 -3.04
CA GLY A 100 9.76 13.77 -2.46
C GLY A 100 10.92 13.05 -1.79
N ILE A 101 10.81 11.72 -1.60
CA ILE A 101 11.90 10.93 -1.02
C ILE A 101 12.56 10.10 -2.13
N PRO A 102 13.86 10.30 -2.41
CA PRO A 102 14.55 9.53 -3.44
C PRO A 102 14.50 8.03 -3.16
N THR A 103 14.37 7.23 -4.22
CA THR A 103 14.28 5.76 -4.10
C THR A 103 15.43 5.18 -3.29
N ARG A 104 16.65 5.66 -3.50
CA ARG A 104 17.84 5.18 -2.82
C ARG A 104 17.86 5.49 -1.31
N GLU A 105 17.12 6.50 -0.87
CA GLU A 105 17.07 6.95 0.52
C GLU A 105 15.89 6.39 1.29
N SER A 106 14.86 5.95 0.55
CA SER A 106 13.64 5.44 1.18
C SER A 106 13.81 4.00 1.59
N CYS A 107 13.66 3.73 2.88
CA CYS A 107 13.62 2.37 3.41
C CYS A 107 12.20 1.81 3.43
N CYS A 108 11.19 2.62 3.09
CA CYS A 108 9.78 2.27 3.25
C CYS A 108 9.14 2.07 1.88
N ILE A 109 8.61 0.86 1.65
CA ILE A 109 7.90 0.53 0.41
C ILE A 109 6.50 0.06 0.73
N VAL A 110 5.59 0.21 -0.24
CA VAL A 110 4.20 -0.27 -0.12
C VAL A 110 3.95 -1.36 -1.15
N THR A 111 3.31 -2.44 -0.71
CA THR A 111 2.78 -3.47 -1.59
C THR A 111 1.26 -3.45 -1.48
N PHE A 112 0.57 -3.45 -2.63
CA PHE A 112 -0.89 -3.36 -2.68
C PHE A 112 -1.55 -4.74 -2.83
N GLY A 113 -2.82 -4.79 -2.46
CA GLY A 113 -3.68 -5.94 -2.66
C GLY A 113 -3.92 -6.76 -1.40
N TYR A 114 -3.13 -6.57 -0.37
CA TYR A 114 -3.32 -7.26 0.91
C TYR A 114 -2.77 -6.43 2.07
N ALA A 115 -3.33 -6.65 3.25
CA ALA A 115 -2.84 -6.06 4.48
C ALA A 115 -2.24 -7.15 5.35
N ASN A 116 -1.00 -6.94 5.79
CA ASN A 116 -0.29 -7.89 6.65
C ASN A 116 0.42 -7.12 7.77
N PRO A 117 -0.36 -6.52 8.70
CA PRO A 117 0.23 -5.73 9.78
C PRO A 117 0.99 -6.61 10.76
N HIS A 118 2.11 -6.12 11.23
CA HIS A 118 2.94 -6.81 12.20
C HIS A 118 3.89 -5.82 12.87
N LEU A 119 3.98 -5.88 14.18
CA LEU A 119 4.96 -5.14 14.96
C LEU A 119 5.97 -6.13 15.53
N ASP A 120 7.25 -5.90 15.26
CA ASP A 120 8.31 -6.75 15.76
C ASP A 120 8.49 -6.50 17.27
N PRO A 121 8.21 -7.49 18.15
CA PRO A 121 8.30 -7.28 19.58
C PRO A 121 9.74 -7.16 20.09
N ASP A 122 10.71 -7.56 19.30
CA ASP A 122 12.13 -7.51 19.68
C ASP A 122 12.80 -6.18 19.29
N PHE A 123 12.03 -5.25 18.80
CA PHE A 123 12.54 -3.98 18.29
C PHE A 123 12.52 -2.89 19.33
#